data_f5b9336f7ab1b66e39c12aa94c067a8f
#
_entry.id   f5b9336f7ab1b66e39c12aa94c067a8f
#
_cell.length_a   1.000
_cell.length_b   1.000
_cell.length_c   1.000
_cell.angle_alpha   90.00
_cell.angle_beta   90.00
_cell.angle_gamma   90.00
#
_symmetry.space_group_name_H-M   'P 1'
#
loop_
_entity.id
_entity.type
_entity.pdbx_description
1 polymer ?
#
loop_
_entity_poly.entity_id
_entity_poly.type
_entity_poly.pdbx_seq_one_letter_code
_entity_poly.pdbx_strand_id
1 'polypeptide(L)'
;MSRPDWIGQSLRFGLVAPLVFAVDWGVLTLLAGQGVPPLAGRVGSLAASVCVGFVANRFFTFRAAGRPGLAEFGRYLLAAALGMVVNYGTFALLHRAGAPDAAAIAGGMGAAAIVTFTRFRAIFRG
;
A
#
# COMPACT_ATOMS: atom_id res chain seq x y z
N MET A 1 8.87 -26.22 -13.31
CA MET A 1 8.63 -24.79 -13.39
C MET A 1 7.29 -24.46 -12.79
N SER A 2 7.29 -23.67 -11.75
CA SER A 2 6.03 -23.32 -11.08
C SER A 2 5.29 -22.25 -11.87
N ARG A 3 3.97 -22.38 -11.91
CA ARG A 3 3.14 -21.32 -12.49
C ARG A 3 3.20 -20.07 -11.60
N PRO A 4 3.09 -18.88 -12.21
CA PRO A 4 2.95 -17.68 -11.38
C PRO A 4 1.72 -17.82 -10.50
N ASP A 5 1.87 -17.70 -9.21
CA ASP A 5 0.79 -17.83 -8.23
C ASP A 5 0.10 -16.47 -8.04
N TRP A 6 -0.37 -15.89 -9.15
CA TRP A 6 -0.96 -14.55 -9.09
C TRP A 6 -2.28 -14.54 -8.31
N ILE A 7 -3.02 -15.64 -8.31
CA ILE A 7 -4.26 -15.73 -7.55
C ILE A 7 -3.96 -15.73 -6.06
N GLY A 8 -3.04 -16.60 -5.62
CA GLY A 8 -2.63 -16.64 -4.23
C GLY A 8 -1.98 -15.34 -3.78
N GLN A 9 -1.16 -14.74 -4.65
CA GLN A 9 -0.56 -13.44 -4.38
C GLN A 9 -1.61 -12.36 -4.22
N SER A 10 -2.63 -12.34 -5.08
CA SER A 10 -3.71 -11.36 -4.98
C SER A 10 -4.49 -11.50 -3.68
N LEU A 11 -4.79 -12.73 -3.27
CA LEU A 11 -5.49 -12.99 -2.02
C LEU A 11 -4.66 -12.54 -0.82
N ARG A 12 -3.37 -12.87 -0.81
CA ARG A 12 -2.47 -12.45 0.27
C ARG A 12 -2.29 -10.94 0.30
N PHE A 13 -2.19 -10.31 -0.87
CA PHE A 13 -2.11 -8.86 -0.97
C PHE A 13 -3.34 -8.20 -0.35
N GLY A 14 -4.51 -8.75 -0.65
CA GLY A 14 -5.77 -8.27 -0.06
C GLY A 14 -5.82 -8.44 1.44
N LEU A 15 -5.19 -9.49 1.99
CA LEU A 15 -5.12 -9.69 3.44
C LEU A 15 -4.15 -8.72 4.12
N VAL A 16 -3.11 -8.28 3.41
CA VAL A 16 -2.15 -7.31 3.94
C VAL A 16 -2.77 -5.93 4.10
N ALA A 17 -3.72 -5.55 3.24
CA ALA A 17 -4.32 -4.23 3.27
C ALA A 17 -4.95 -3.88 4.64
N PRO A 18 -5.76 -4.74 5.26
CA PRO A 18 -6.27 -4.45 6.62
C PRO A 18 -5.17 -4.32 7.66
N LEU A 19 -4.12 -5.13 7.56
CA LEU A 19 -2.98 -5.03 8.49
C LEU A 19 -2.29 -3.69 8.38
N VAL A 20 -1.99 -3.25 7.15
CA VAL A 20 -1.35 -1.96 6.91
C VAL A 20 -2.24 -0.82 7.40
N PHE A 21 -3.54 -0.90 7.14
CA PHE A 21 -4.50 0.08 7.62
C PHE A 21 -4.51 0.13 9.15
N ALA A 22 -4.52 -1.02 9.81
CA ALA A 22 -4.51 -1.09 11.27
C ALA A 22 -3.25 -0.46 11.86
N VAL A 23 -2.09 -0.71 11.25
CA VAL A 23 -0.83 -0.10 11.67
C VAL A 23 -0.88 1.41 11.51
N ASP A 24 -1.34 1.88 10.35
CA ASP A 24 -1.45 3.32 10.06
C ASP A 24 -2.34 4.01 11.09
N TRP A 25 -3.55 3.49 11.27
CA TRP A 25 -4.51 4.05 12.20
C TRP A 25 -4.03 3.95 13.64
N GLY A 26 -3.45 2.83 14.02
CA GLY A 26 -2.95 2.60 15.37
C GLY A 26 -1.80 3.53 15.74
N VAL A 27 -0.84 3.71 14.84
CA VAL A 27 0.28 4.61 15.07
C VAL A 27 -0.21 6.07 15.14
N LEU A 28 -1.09 6.45 14.22
CA LEU A 28 -1.64 7.81 14.21
C LEU A 28 -2.37 8.12 15.52
N THR A 29 -3.20 7.17 15.98
CA THR A 29 -3.95 7.32 17.23
C THR A 29 -3.01 7.40 18.43
N LEU A 30 -2.00 6.53 18.46
CA LEU A 30 -1.01 6.52 19.55
C LEU A 30 -0.25 7.84 19.64
N LEU A 31 0.20 8.36 18.49
CA LEU A 31 0.94 9.65 18.47
C LEU A 31 0.04 10.81 18.85
N ALA A 32 -1.21 10.80 18.40
CA ALA A 32 -2.18 11.83 18.78
C ALA A 32 -2.40 11.85 20.30
N GLY A 33 -2.45 10.66 20.92
CA GLY A 33 -2.60 10.54 22.36
C GLY A 33 -1.40 11.08 23.15
N GLN A 34 -0.24 11.22 22.50
CA GLN A 34 0.95 11.79 23.12
C GLN A 34 1.14 13.27 22.78
N GLY A 35 0.14 13.90 22.18
CA GLY A 35 0.19 15.32 21.87
C GLY A 35 0.89 15.66 20.56
N VAL A 36 1.21 14.67 19.73
CA VAL A 36 1.84 14.92 18.42
C VAL A 36 0.80 15.56 17.48
N PRO A 37 1.14 16.69 16.82
CA PRO A 37 0.20 17.32 15.88
C PRO A 37 -0.20 16.36 14.74
N PRO A 38 -1.42 16.48 14.20
CA PRO A 38 -1.92 15.54 13.19
C PRO A 38 -1.02 15.40 11.96
N LEU A 39 -0.44 16.48 11.46
CA LEU A 39 0.42 16.41 10.28
C LEU A 39 1.72 15.64 10.57
N ALA A 40 2.34 15.90 11.72
CA ALA A 40 3.53 15.16 12.13
C ALA A 40 3.19 13.70 12.42
N GLY A 41 2.07 13.45 13.09
CA GLY A 41 1.59 12.11 13.35
C GLY A 41 1.35 11.32 12.06
N ARG A 42 0.82 11.99 11.04
CA ARG A 42 0.56 11.36 9.75
C ARG A 42 1.86 10.92 9.06
N VAL A 43 2.91 11.71 9.16
CA VAL A 43 4.22 11.30 8.62
C VAL A 43 4.70 10.02 9.32
N GLY A 44 4.61 9.98 10.65
CA GLY A 44 5.00 8.79 11.41
C GLY A 44 4.16 7.57 11.08
N SER A 45 2.83 7.72 10.99
CA SER A 45 1.94 6.60 10.69
C SER A 45 2.15 6.08 9.27
N LEU A 46 2.36 6.97 8.30
CA LEU A 46 2.66 6.55 6.93
C LEU A 46 3.99 5.81 6.84
N ALA A 47 5.02 6.32 7.53
CA ALA A 47 6.32 5.66 7.56
C ALA A 47 6.20 4.24 8.15
N ALA A 48 5.49 4.11 9.26
CA ALA A 48 5.28 2.81 9.89
C ALA A 48 4.50 1.87 8.98
N SER A 49 3.41 2.35 8.36
CA SER A 49 2.58 1.52 7.49
C SER A 49 3.31 1.08 6.23
N VAL A 50 4.15 1.96 5.66
CA VAL A 50 4.96 1.60 4.48
C VAL A 50 5.98 0.53 4.84
N CYS A 51 6.65 0.66 5.99
CA CYS A 51 7.62 -0.35 6.42
C CYS A 51 6.95 -1.70 6.68
N VAL A 52 5.82 -1.73 7.37
CA VAL A 52 5.07 -2.96 7.60
C VAL A 52 4.57 -3.54 6.28
N GLY A 53 4.08 -2.69 5.40
CA GLY A 53 3.64 -3.10 4.06
C GLY A 53 4.77 -3.74 3.26
N PHE A 54 5.96 -3.15 3.30
CA PHE A 54 7.12 -3.71 2.62
C PHE A 54 7.44 -5.12 3.13
N VAL A 55 7.56 -5.26 4.44
CA VAL A 55 7.88 -6.55 5.05
C VAL A 55 6.79 -7.58 4.76
N ALA A 56 5.53 -7.20 4.96
CA ALA A 56 4.41 -8.11 4.74
C ALA A 56 4.30 -8.53 3.29
N ASN A 57 4.43 -7.60 2.34
CA ASN A 57 4.35 -7.93 0.93
C ASN A 57 5.55 -8.77 0.48
N ARG A 58 6.73 -8.44 0.95
CA ARG A 58 7.94 -9.17 0.55
C ARG A 58 7.91 -10.61 1.05
N PHE A 59 7.57 -10.82 2.30
CA PHE A 59 7.70 -12.14 2.91
C PHE A 59 6.41 -12.95 2.87
N PHE A 60 5.26 -12.31 2.92
CA PHE A 60 3.97 -13.01 2.94
C PHE A 60 3.31 -13.03 1.56
N THR A 61 3.10 -11.86 0.95
CA THR A 61 2.36 -11.77 -0.31
C THR A 61 3.13 -12.43 -1.45
N PHE A 62 4.37 -12.00 -1.65
CA PHE A 62 5.15 -12.41 -2.82
C PHE A 62 6.24 -13.43 -2.49
N ARG A 63 6.52 -13.64 -1.22
CA ARG A 63 7.48 -14.66 -0.75
C ARG A 63 8.81 -14.55 -1.46
N ALA A 64 9.35 -13.34 -1.55
CA ALA A 64 10.60 -13.08 -2.24
C ALA A 64 11.76 -13.77 -1.55
N ALA A 65 12.70 -14.27 -2.36
CA ALA A 65 13.90 -14.91 -1.85
C ALA A 65 14.99 -13.90 -1.56
N GLY A 66 15.95 -14.29 -0.74
CA GLY A 66 17.12 -13.49 -0.43
C GLY A 66 16.89 -12.44 0.63
N ARG A 67 17.91 -11.62 0.86
CA ARG A 67 17.84 -10.55 1.85
C ARG A 67 17.25 -9.29 1.26
N PRO A 68 16.41 -8.57 2.01
CA PRO A 68 15.93 -7.27 1.55
C PRO A 68 17.09 -6.27 1.46
N GLY A 69 17.06 -5.42 0.44
CA GLY A 69 18.08 -4.40 0.23
C GLY A 69 17.48 -3.01 0.15
N LEU A 70 18.33 -2.00 0.31
CA LEU A 70 17.88 -0.60 0.24
C LEU A 70 17.35 -0.24 -1.14
N ALA A 71 17.95 -0.77 -2.21
CA ALA A 71 17.47 -0.51 -3.56
C ALA A 71 16.07 -1.10 -3.78
N GLU A 72 15.82 -2.29 -3.24
CA GLU A 72 14.51 -2.92 -3.30
C GLU A 72 13.48 -2.09 -2.53
N PHE A 73 13.83 -1.64 -1.33
CA PHE A 73 12.95 -0.79 -0.54
C PHE A 73 12.65 0.53 -1.25
N GLY A 74 13.66 1.12 -1.89
CA GLY A 74 13.48 2.34 -2.67
C GLY A 74 12.49 2.16 -3.83
N ARG A 75 12.61 1.05 -4.55
CA ARG A 75 11.65 0.72 -5.62
C ARG A 75 10.24 0.51 -5.06
N TYR A 76 10.14 -0.12 -3.89
CA TYR A 76 8.85 -0.30 -3.22
C TYR A 76 8.23 1.05 -2.86
N LEU A 77 9.03 1.97 -2.31
CA LEU A 77 8.56 3.31 -1.96
C LEU A 77 8.04 4.07 -3.19
N LEU A 78 8.76 3.99 -4.31
CA LEU A 78 8.32 4.64 -5.55
C LEU A 78 7.01 4.04 -6.05
N ALA A 79 6.88 2.71 -5.99
CA ALA A 79 5.64 2.05 -6.41
C ALA A 79 4.47 2.43 -5.49
N ALA A 80 4.71 2.53 -4.18
CA ALA A 80 3.69 2.95 -3.23
C ALA A 80 3.26 4.40 -3.49
N ALA A 81 4.22 5.28 -3.76
CA ALA A 81 3.92 6.68 -4.09
C ALA A 81 3.10 6.77 -5.39
N LEU A 82 3.44 5.97 -6.38
CA LEU A 82 2.66 5.90 -7.62
C LEU A 82 1.22 5.45 -7.34
N GLY A 83 1.05 4.46 -6.47
CA GLY A 83 -0.27 4.02 -6.04
C GLY A 83 -1.08 5.13 -5.38
N MET A 84 -0.44 5.95 -4.55
CA MET A 84 -1.10 7.10 -3.92
C MET A 84 -1.56 8.12 -4.95
N VAL A 85 -0.72 8.42 -5.94
CA VAL A 85 -1.07 9.35 -7.03
C VAL A 85 -2.24 8.80 -7.83
N VAL A 86 -2.22 7.52 -8.18
CA VAL A 86 -3.30 6.86 -8.91
C VAL A 86 -4.59 6.88 -8.11
N ASN A 87 -4.52 6.60 -6.81
CA ASN A 87 -5.68 6.64 -5.93
C ASN A 87 -6.32 8.03 -5.93
N TYR A 88 -5.51 9.05 -5.66
CA TYR A 88 -6.01 10.43 -5.59
C TYR A 88 -6.54 10.89 -6.96
N GLY A 89 -5.81 10.62 -8.03
CA GLY A 89 -6.22 11.02 -9.38
C GLY A 89 -7.53 10.38 -9.80
N THR A 90 -7.68 9.07 -9.54
CA THR A 90 -8.91 8.35 -9.85
C THR A 90 -10.08 8.87 -9.03
N PHE A 91 -9.86 9.09 -7.73
CA PHE A 91 -10.87 9.67 -6.86
C PHE A 91 -11.32 11.03 -7.40
N ALA A 92 -10.37 11.90 -7.74
CA ALA A 92 -10.68 13.25 -8.22
C ALA A 92 -11.47 13.22 -9.54
N LEU A 93 -11.10 12.33 -10.45
CA LEU A 93 -11.81 12.19 -11.73
C LEU A 93 -13.25 11.71 -11.52
N LEU A 94 -13.44 10.69 -10.69
CA LEU A 94 -14.77 10.16 -10.41
C LEU A 94 -15.63 11.18 -9.66
N HIS A 95 -15.04 11.90 -8.73
CA HIS A 95 -15.73 12.95 -8.00
C HIS A 95 -16.21 14.05 -8.94
N ARG A 96 -15.36 14.49 -9.85
CA ARG A 96 -15.71 15.50 -10.86
C ARG A 96 -16.80 15.02 -11.82
N ALA A 97 -16.82 13.72 -12.10
CA ALA A 97 -17.83 13.11 -12.97
C ALA A 97 -19.18 12.94 -12.27
N GLY A 98 -19.28 13.30 -11.00
CA GLY A 98 -20.53 13.22 -10.24
C GLY A 98 -20.75 11.90 -9.53
N ALA A 99 -19.74 11.03 -9.45
CA ALA A 99 -19.87 9.76 -8.74
C ALA A 99 -20.08 10.00 -7.23
N PRO A 100 -20.87 9.14 -6.56
CA PRO A 100 -20.98 9.22 -5.11
C PRO A 100 -19.61 9.01 -4.43
N ASP A 101 -19.43 9.61 -3.25
CA ASP A 101 -18.14 9.53 -2.54
C ASP A 101 -17.67 8.09 -2.34
N ALA A 102 -18.59 7.19 -1.96
CA ALA A 102 -18.23 5.78 -1.76
C ALA A 102 -17.69 5.14 -3.04
N ALA A 103 -18.31 5.46 -4.19
CA ALA A 103 -17.85 4.93 -5.49
C ALA A 103 -16.51 5.54 -5.89
N ALA A 104 -16.31 6.84 -5.63
CA ALA A 104 -15.05 7.52 -5.94
C ALA A 104 -13.90 6.96 -5.09
N ILE A 105 -14.15 6.73 -3.80
CA ILE A 105 -13.17 6.14 -2.89
C ILE A 105 -12.83 4.71 -3.34
N ALA A 106 -13.84 3.90 -3.61
CA ALA A 106 -13.63 2.52 -4.03
C ALA A 106 -12.87 2.46 -5.37
N GLY A 107 -13.20 3.33 -6.32
CA GLY A 107 -12.52 3.42 -7.60
C GLY A 107 -11.05 3.78 -7.43
N GLY A 108 -10.75 4.77 -6.58
CA GLY A 108 -9.38 5.18 -6.30
C GLY A 108 -8.57 4.06 -5.64
N MET A 109 -9.15 3.40 -4.64
CA MET A 109 -8.48 2.28 -3.97
C MET A 109 -8.27 1.11 -4.91
N GLY A 110 -9.27 0.78 -5.73
CA GLY A 110 -9.15 -0.31 -6.69
C GLY A 110 -8.08 -0.06 -7.75
N ALA A 111 -8.06 1.13 -8.32
CA ALA A 111 -7.04 1.51 -9.30
C ALA A 111 -5.64 1.48 -8.69
N ALA A 112 -5.49 2.04 -7.49
CA ALA A 112 -4.22 2.01 -6.77
C ALA A 112 -3.78 0.57 -6.46
N ALA A 113 -4.71 -0.29 -6.05
CA ALA A 113 -4.40 -1.68 -5.74
C ALA A 113 -3.88 -2.42 -6.97
N ILE A 114 -4.49 -2.20 -8.13
CA ILE A 114 -4.02 -2.83 -9.37
C ILE A 114 -2.60 -2.38 -9.70
N VAL A 115 -2.34 -1.08 -9.62
CA VAL A 115 -1.01 -0.53 -9.93
C VAL A 115 0.02 -1.03 -8.94
N THR A 116 -0.25 -0.94 -7.64
CA THR A 116 0.71 -1.35 -6.62
C THR A 116 0.95 -2.86 -6.64
N PHE A 117 -0.09 -3.65 -6.83
CA PHE A 117 0.06 -5.10 -6.91
C PHE A 117 0.97 -5.49 -8.07
N THR A 118 0.75 -4.93 -9.27
CA THR A 118 1.57 -5.26 -10.44
C THR A 118 3.01 -4.80 -10.26
N ARG A 119 3.22 -3.62 -9.67
CA ARG A 119 4.56 -3.10 -9.42
C ARG A 119 5.29 -3.87 -8.34
N PHE A 120 4.62 -4.17 -7.23
CA PHE A 120 5.23 -4.95 -6.16
C PHE A 120 5.58 -6.35 -6.65
N ARG A 121 4.70 -6.95 -7.43
CA ARG A 121 4.96 -8.27 -8.02
C ARG A 121 6.20 -8.24 -8.89
N ALA A 122 6.39 -7.21 -9.69
CA ALA A 122 7.58 -7.06 -10.52
C ALA A 122 8.85 -6.88 -9.67
N ILE A 123 8.76 -6.09 -8.58
CA ILE A 123 9.91 -5.84 -7.69
C ILE A 123 10.33 -7.13 -6.98
N PHE A 124 9.38 -7.86 -6.42
CA PHE A 124 9.67 -9.02 -5.57
C PHE A 124 9.84 -10.31 -6.36
N ARG A 125 9.58 -10.28 -7.65
CA ARG A 125 9.72 -11.46 -8.51
C ARG A 125 11.15 -11.71 -8.92
N GLY A 126 11.91 -10.66 -8.99
CA GLY A 126 13.19 -10.73 -9.58
C GLY A 126 14.33 -10.76 -8.74
#